data_f1d292f9129a70591a5bbfb71c6285ee
#
_entry.id   f1d292f9129a70591a5bbfb71c6285ee
#
_cell.length_a   1.000
_cell.length_b   1.000
_cell.length_c   1.000
_cell.angle_alpha   90.00
_cell.angle_beta   90.00
_cell.angle_gamma   90.00
#
_symmetry.space_group_name_H-M   'P 1'
#
loop_
_entity.id
_entity.type
_entity.pdbx_description
1 polymer ?
#
loop_
_entity_poly.entity_id
_entity_poly.type
_entity_poly.pdbx_seq_one_letter_code
_entity_poly.pdbx_strand_id
1 'polypeptide(L)'
;MAIGAGQVKKAFDAAGEDPEEGDVGAGAGTICYGLKGGIGTSSRVIKVGEKEYTIGVLVQSNFGATEDLMVDGRPLGREILEKYGNEAEDPVKKTAFSEQDKGSIMSILATDLPVTDRQLTRIIRRLGVGIARTGAYTGHGSGEVMIGFTTANRVPTKGLRREEEELRTLTAIPEETINRAFLAAAEAEEEAILNSMAAAGETLSLIHI
;
A
#
# COMPACT_ATOMS: atom_id res chain seq x y z
N MET A 1 -2.15 -25.75 -0.49
CA MET A 1 -1.46 -24.45 -0.48
C MET A 1 -0.45 -24.44 -1.62
N ALA A 2 -0.50 -23.45 -2.47
CA ALA A 2 0.30 -23.40 -3.71
C ALA A 2 1.66 -22.69 -3.55
N ILE A 3 1.98 -22.14 -2.36
CA ILE A 3 3.22 -21.37 -2.13
C ILE A 3 4.23 -22.23 -1.37
N GLY A 4 5.37 -22.45 -2.00
CA GLY A 4 6.51 -23.16 -1.44
C GLY A 4 7.83 -22.41 -1.71
N ALA A 5 8.95 -22.97 -1.31
CA ALA A 5 10.28 -22.35 -1.46
C ALA A 5 10.60 -21.95 -2.92
N GLY A 6 10.08 -22.67 -3.90
CA GLY A 6 10.27 -22.36 -5.31
C GLY A 6 9.61 -21.06 -5.74
N GLN A 7 8.42 -20.72 -5.20
CA GLN A 7 7.74 -19.45 -5.48
C GLN A 7 8.46 -18.29 -4.80
N VAL A 8 8.93 -18.47 -3.56
CA VAL A 8 9.72 -17.48 -2.85
C VAL A 8 11.01 -17.15 -3.64
N LYS A 9 11.73 -18.19 -4.12
CA LYS A 9 12.93 -17.99 -4.93
C LYS A 9 12.62 -17.22 -6.22
N LYS A 10 11.54 -17.57 -6.93
CA LYS A 10 11.12 -16.87 -8.14
C LYS A 10 10.82 -15.40 -7.89
N ALA A 11 10.17 -15.07 -6.76
CA ALA A 11 9.90 -13.69 -6.38
C ALA A 11 11.19 -12.88 -6.15
N PHE A 12 12.19 -13.48 -5.49
CA PHE A 12 13.51 -12.84 -5.35
C PHE A 12 14.23 -12.65 -6.68
N ASP A 13 14.21 -13.68 -7.53
CA ASP A 13 14.88 -13.63 -8.85
C ASP A 13 14.23 -12.62 -9.80
N ALA A 14 12.91 -12.36 -9.65
CA ALA A 14 12.14 -11.43 -10.46
C ALA A 14 12.09 -9.99 -9.88
N ALA A 15 12.63 -9.78 -8.68
CA ALA A 15 12.64 -8.44 -8.06
C ALA A 15 13.42 -7.45 -8.93
N GLY A 16 12.82 -6.30 -9.22
CA GLY A 16 13.37 -5.26 -10.09
C GLY A 16 12.88 -3.88 -9.69
N GLU A 17 13.27 -2.88 -10.47
CA GLU A 17 12.90 -1.48 -10.24
C GLU A 17 11.47 -1.16 -10.74
N ASP A 18 10.99 -1.94 -11.73
CA ASP A 18 9.66 -1.79 -12.32
C ASP A 18 8.80 -3.03 -11.98
N PRO A 19 8.16 -3.09 -10.79
CA PRO A 19 7.29 -4.19 -10.43
C PRO A 19 6.00 -4.18 -11.27
N GLU A 20 5.52 -5.37 -11.62
CA GLU A 20 4.19 -5.50 -12.23
C GLU A 20 3.10 -5.07 -11.24
N GLU A 21 2.11 -4.32 -11.72
CA GLU A 21 0.98 -3.81 -10.94
C GLU A 21 -0.36 -4.43 -11.40
N GLY A 22 -1.41 -4.16 -10.62
CA GLY A 22 -2.76 -4.65 -10.90
C GLY A 22 -3.00 -6.07 -10.41
N ASP A 23 -3.68 -6.88 -11.20
CA ASP A 23 -4.15 -8.22 -10.85
C ASP A 23 -3.07 -9.31 -10.92
N VAL A 24 -1.87 -8.97 -10.55
CA VAL A 24 -0.70 -9.86 -10.54
C VAL A 24 -0.47 -10.50 -9.17
N GLY A 25 0.01 -11.74 -9.18
CA GLY A 25 0.38 -12.44 -7.94
C GLY A 25 -0.75 -12.46 -6.91
N ALA A 26 -0.48 -11.91 -5.72
CA ALA A 26 -1.48 -11.81 -4.64
C ALA A 26 -2.62 -10.86 -4.97
N GLY A 27 -2.44 -9.92 -5.90
CA GLY A 27 -3.47 -8.99 -6.36
C GLY A 27 -4.54 -9.62 -7.24
N ALA A 28 -4.30 -10.83 -7.77
CA ALA A 28 -5.23 -11.48 -8.72
C ALA A 28 -6.64 -11.73 -8.15
N GLY A 29 -6.77 -11.95 -6.83
CA GLY A 29 -8.05 -12.23 -6.17
C GLY A 29 -8.66 -11.04 -5.44
N THR A 30 -8.08 -9.84 -5.50
CA THR A 30 -8.49 -8.70 -4.69
C THR A 30 -9.56 -7.82 -5.35
N ILE A 31 -10.39 -7.20 -4.51
CA ILE A 31 -11.43 -6.24 -4.90
C ILE A 31 -11.20 -4.96 -4.08
N CYS A 32 -11.17 -3.82 -4.75
CA CYS A 32 -11.00 -2.53 -4.11
C CYS A 32 -12.13 -1.59 -4.52
N TYR A 33 -12.87 -1.08 -3.55
CA TYR A 33 -14.07 -0.26 -3.79
C TYR A 33 -15.10 -0.91 -4.72
N GLY A 34 -15.28 -2.24 -4.62
CA GLY A 34 -16.18 -2.99 -5.51
C GLY A 34 -15.68 -3.13 -6.95
N LEU A 35 -14.51 -2.58 -7.26
CA LEU A 35 -13.82 -2.70 -8.54
C LEU A 35 -12.67 -3.70 -8.40
N LYS A 36 -12.01 -4.03 -9.51
CA LYS A 36 -10.83 -4.88 -9.44
C LYS A 36 -9.71 -4.16 -8.66
N GLY A 37 -9.24 -4.79 -7.60
CA GLY A 37 -8.06 -4.39 -6.85
C GLY A 37 -6.78 -5.06 -7.36
N GLY A 38 -5.68 -4.86 -6.67
CA GLY A 38 -4.42 -5.43 -7.11
C GLY A 38 -3.21 -5.02 -6.27
N ILE A 39 -2.05 -5.19 -6.88
CA ILE A 39 -0.79 -4.64 -6.41
C ILE A 39 -0.64 -3.25 -7.01
N GLY A 40 -0.23 -2.28 -6.20
CA GLY A 40 0.11 -0.95 -6.68
C GLY A 40 1.33 -0.41 -5.97
N THR A 41 2.07 0.46 -6.65
CA THR A 41 3.27 1.08 -6.12
C THR A 41 3.28 2.56 -6.40
N SER A 42 3.98 3.30 -5.59
CA SER A 42 4.30 4.71 -5.83
C SER A 42 5.51 5.13 -5.01
N SER A 43 6.13 6.22 -5.39
CA SER A 43 7.25 6.78 -4.64
C SER A 43 7.27 8.28 -4.67
N ARG A 44 7.96 8.85 -3.67
CA ARG A 44 8.24 10.29 -3.57
C ARG A 44 9.70 10.51 -3.24
N VAL A 45 10.31 11.48 -3.87
CA VAL A 45 11.65 11.95 -3.53
C VAL A 45 11.52 13.20 -2.67
N ILE A 46 12.17 13.19 -1.52
CA ILE A 46 12.22 14.33 -0.59
C ILE A 46 13.65 14.81 -0.40
N LYS A 47 13.85 16.10 -0.30
CA LYS A 47 15.16 16.70 -0.01
C LYS A 47 15.29 16.97 1.49
N VAL A 48 16.37 16.45 2.09
CA VAL A 48 16.73 16.72 3.50
C VAL A 48 18.19 17.17 3.53
N GLY A 49 18.42 18.42 3.90
CA GLY A 49 19.71 19.07 3.70
C GLY A 49 20.04 19.15 2.20
N GLU A 50 21.23 18.70 1.82
CA GLU A 50 21.70 18.68 0.44
C GLU A 50 21.43 17.33 -0.28
N LYS A 51 20.82 16.37 0.42
CA LYS A 51 20.60 15.01 -0.10
C LYS A 51 19.13 14.79 -0.42
N GLU A 52 18.90 13.96 -1.42
CA GLU A 52 17.59 13.42 -1.78
C GLU A 52 17.43 12.01 -1.21
N TYR A 53 16.22 11.71 -0.79
CA TYR A 53 15.84 10.41 -0.24
C TYR A 53 14.52 9.97 -0.82
N THR A 54 14.36 8.69 -1.02
CA THR A 54 13.15 8.09 -1.57
C THR A 54 12.27 7.50 -0.48
N ILE A 55 10.99 7.70 -0.59
CA ILE A 55 9.95 6.99 0.15
C ILE A 55 9.12 6.25 -0.86
N GLY A 56 9.21 4.93 -0.89
CA GLY A 56 8.43 4.06 -1.75
C GLY A 56 7.36 3.32 -0.96
N VAL A 57 6.21 3.12 -1.58
CA VAL A 57 5.08 2.38 -1.01
C VAL A 57 4.64 1.32 -2.00
N LEU A 58 4.36 0.12 -1.50
CA LEU A 58 3.70 -0.96 -2.20
C LEU A 58 2.45 -1.35 -1.42
N VAL A 59 1.33 -1.49 -2.13
CA VAL A 59 0.07 -1.95 -1.54
C VAL A 59 -0.44 -3.22 -2.21
N GLN A 60 -1.17 -4.00 -1.44
CA GLN A 60 -2.14 -4.97 -1.93
C GLN A 60 -3.52 -4.50 -1.47
N SER A 61 -4.29 -3.94 -2.40
CA SER A 61 -5.59 -3.34 -2.10
C SER A 61 -6.71 -4.38 -2.18
N ASN A 62 -7.50 -4.48 -1.11
CA ASN A 62 -8.67 -5.38 -1.04
C ASN A 62 -9.66 -4.85 -0.01
N PHE A 63 -10.19 -3.63 -0.20
CA PHE A 63 -11.00 -2.93 0.79
C PHE A 63 -11.95 -1.91 0.16
N GLY A 64 -12.83 -1.33 0.95
CA GLY A 64 -13.67 -0.19 0.62
C GLY A 64 -14.99 -0.55 -0.04
N ALA A 65 -16.02 0.26 0.22
CA ALA A 65 -17.29 0.21 -0.49
C ALA A 65 -17.27 1.17 -1.69
N THR A 66 -17.93 0.81 -2.77
CA THR A 66 -17.91 1.59 -4.02
C THR A 66 -18.33 3.04 -3.82
N GLU A 67 -19.37 3.28 -3.01
CA GLU A 67 -19.91 4.62 -2.76
C GLU A 67 -18.91 5.57 -2.09
N ASP A 68 -17.93 5.02 -1.38
CA ASP A 68 -16.93 5.79 -0.63
C ASP A 68 -15.74 6.24 -1.48
N LEU A 69 -15.52 5.63 -2.66
CA LEU A 69 -14.36 5.93 -3.48
C LEU A 69 -14.26 7.41 -3.84
N MET A 70 -13.15 8.02 -3.42
CA MET A 70 -12.77 9.38 -3.73
C MET A 70 -11.50 9.39 -4.58
N VAL A 71 -11.47 10.23 -5.61
CA VAL A 71 -10.28 10.46 -6.42
C VAL A 71 -10.13 11.98 -6.62
N ASP A 72 -9.02 12.53 -6.17
CA ASP A 72 -8.75 13.97 -6.21
C ASP A 72 -9.92 14.82 -5.64
N GLY A 73 -10.48 14.37 -4.51
CA GLY A 73 -11.61 15.03 -3.84
C GLY A 73 -12.98 14.86 -4.54
N ARG A 74 -13.06 14.12 -5.64
CA ARG A 74 -14.32 13.81 -6.35
C ARG A 74 -14.91 12.51 -5.85
N PRO A 75 -16.23 12.45 -5.59
CA PRO A 75 -16.91 11.22 -5.17
C PRO A 75 -17.13 10.25 -6.35
N LEU A 76 -16.02 9.77 -6.93
CA LEU A 76 -16.04 8.96 -8.15
C LEU A 76 -16.88 7.68 -7.98
N GLY A 77 -16.88 7.09 -6.80
CA GLY A 77 -17.68 5.89 -6.52
C GLY A 77 -19.18 6.11 -6.69
N ARG A 78 -19.69 7.27 -6.26
CA ARG A 78 -21.10 7.64 -6.45
C ARG A 78 -21.41 7.87 -7.92
N GLU A 79 -20.53 8.53 -8.66
CA GLU A 79 -20.68 8.73 -10.11
C GLU A 79 -20.73 7.38 -10.85
N ILE A 80 -19.91 6.40 -10.44
CA ILE A 80 -19.91 5.05 -10.98
C ILE A 80 -21.26 4.35 -10.70
N LEU A 81 -21.74 4.43 -9.45
CA LEU A 81 -23.02 3.81 -9.07
C LEU A 81 -24.22 4.45 -9.80
N GLU A 82 -24.22 5.76 -9.97
CA GLU A 82 -25.27 6.46 -10.74
C GLU A 82 -25.30 6.02 -12.21
N LYS A 83 -24.11 5.85 -12.81
CA LYS A 83 -24.00 5.51 -14.22
C LYS A 83 -24.22 4.02 -14.52
N TYR A 84 -23.71 3.15 -13.67
CA TYR A 84 -23.63 1.70 -13.94
C TYR A 84 -24.41 0.84 -12.91
N GLY A 85 -24.80 1.40 -11.76
CA GLY A 85 -25.44 0.67 -10.68
C GLY A 85 -26.78 0.04 -11.07
N ASN A 86 -27.50 0.65 -12.02
CA ASN A 86 -28.77 0.14 -12.53
C ASN A 86 -28.62 -0.96 -13.59
N GLU A 87 -27.43 -1.17 -14.13
CA GLU A 87 -27.15 -2.26 -15.06
C GLU A 87 -26.95 -3.61 -14.34
N ALA A 88 -26.92 -3.60 -13.02
CA ALA A 88 -26.73 -4.78 -12.17
C ALA A 88 -28.05 -5.54 -11.91
N GLU A 89 -28.79 -5.91 -12.97
CA GLU A 89 -29.80 -6.99 -12.88
C GLU A 89 -29.16 -8.37 -12.69
N ASP A 90 -27.84 -8.48 -12.96
CA ASP A 90 -27.06 -9.69 -12.75
C ASP A 90 -26.74 -9.86 -11.25
N PRO A 91 -27.13 -10.98 -10.61
CA PRO A 91 -26.81 -11.27 -9.22
C PRO A 91 -25.31 -11.22 -8.90
N VAL A 92 -24.45 -11.53 -9.86
CA VAL A 92 -22.98 -11.46 -9.75
C VAL A 92 -22.52 -10.00 -9.64
N LYS A 93 -23.13 -9.09 -10.41
CA LYS A 93 -22.83 -7.66 -10.35
C LYS A 93 -23.33 -7.00 -9.06
N LYS A 94 -24.47 -7.46 -8.48
CA LYS A 94 -24.96 -6.98 -7.17
C LYS A 94 -24.01 -7.30 -6.03
N THR A 95 -23.27 -8.39 -6.11
CA THR A 95 -22.26 -8.76 -5.10
C THR A 95 -20.94 -8.03 -5.30
N ALA A 96 -20.65 -7.51 -6.49
CA ALA A 96 -19.45 -6.71 -6.75
C ALA A 96 -19.52 -5.31 -6.10
N PHE A 97 -20.73 -4.71 -6.07
CA PHE A 97 -20.94 -3.42 -5.37
C PHE A 97 -21.36 -3.69 -3.91
N SER A 98 -20.39 -3.93 -3.05
CA SER A 98 -20.66 -4.20 -1.63
C SER A 98 -21.02 -2.91 -0.89
N GLU A 99 -22.14 -2.93 -0.18
CA GLU A 99 -22.55 -1.87 0.77
C GLU A 99 -21.73 -1.91 2.08
N GLN A 100 -20.81 -2.87 2.22
CA GLN A 100 -20.04 -3.04 3.44
C GLN A 100 -18.55 -2.98 3.14
N ASP A 101 -17.84 -2.14 3.89
CA ASP A 101 -16.39 -2.16 3.92
C ASP A 101 -15.90 -3.48 4.55
N LYS A 102 -15.67 -4.46 3.69
CA LYS A 102 -15.12 -5.77 4.03
C LYS A 102 -13.81 -5.94 3.31
N GLY A 103 -12.83 -6.42 4.01
CA GLY A 103 -11.55 -6.73 3.42
C GLY A 103 -10.40 -6.14 4.22
N SER A 104 -9.30 -5.82 3.57
CA SER A 104 -8.10 -5.29 4.22
C SER A 104 -7.15 -4.73 3.19
N ILE A 105 -6.22 -3.89 3.62
CA ILE A 105 -5.09 -3.45 2.81
C ILE A 105 -3.79 -3.87 3.49
N MET A 106 -2.83 -4.30 2.69
CA MET A 106 -1.44 -4.51 3.11
C MET A 106 -0.60 -3.41 2.49
N SER A 107 0.11 -2.64 3.30
CA SER A 107 0.98 -1.55 2.86
C SER A 107 2.41 -1.75 3.37
N ILE A 108 3.36 -1.64 2.47
CA ILE A 108 4.80 -1.75 2.78
C ILE A 108 5.47 -0.43 2.39
N LEU A 109 6.07 0.25 3.38
CA LEU A 109 6.87 1.44 3.14
C LEU A 109 8.36 1.10 3.19
N ALA A 110 9.09 1.45 2.14
CA ALA A 110 10.54 1.34 2.07
C ALA A 110 11.17 2.72 1.89
N THR A 111 12.27 3.00 2.57
CA THR A 111 12.97 4.28 2.42
C THR A 111 14.48 4.13 2.65
N ASP A 112 15.26 5.00 2.05
CA ASP A 112 16.68 5.20 2.35
C ASP A 112 16.92 6.40 3.31
N LEU A 113 15.83 7.04 3.78
CA LEU A 113 15.90 8.13 4.75
C LEU A 113 16.46 7.62 6.08
N PRO A 114 17.47 8.25 6.66
CA PRO A 114 18.00 7.89 7.98
C PRO A 114 17.00 8.31 9.07
N VAL A 115 16.29 7.35 9.61
CA VAL A 115 15.28 7.54 10.65
C VAL A 115 15.47 6.53 11.78
N THR A 116 15.07 6.94 12.99
CA THR A 116 14.93 6.02 14.10
C THR A 116 13.67 5.17 13.96
N ASP A 117 13.57 4.08 14.73
CA ASP A 117 12.36 3.25 14.80
C ASP A 117 11.11 4.09 15.13
N ARG A 118 11.22 5.01 16.10
CA ARG A 118 10.14 5.90 16.47
C ARG A 118 9.71 6.83 15.32
N GLN A 119 10.67 7.38 14.57
CA GLN A 119 10.39 8.24 13.41
C GLN A 119 9.74 7.42 12.28
N LEU A 120 10.29 6.25 11.97
CA LEU A 120 9.75 5.35 10.97
C LEU A 120 8.31 4.94 11.29
N THR A 121 8.03 4.54 12.52
CA THR A 121 6.67 4.23 12.98
C THR A 121 5.70 5.39 12.78
N ARG A 122 6.13 6.64 13.02
CA ARG A 122 5.31 7.83 12.78
C ARG A 122 5.06 8.06 11.28
N ILE A 123 6.05 7.79 10.43
CA ILE A 123 5.90 7.90 8.97
C ILE A 123 4.91 6.84 8.47
N ILE A 124 5.07 5.58 8.87
CA ILE A 124 4.18 4.48 8.51
C ILE A 124 2.72 4.80 8.86
N ARG A 125 2.46 5.38 10.02
CA ARG A 125 1.10 5.78 10.41
C ARG A 125 0.46 6.81 9.47
N ARG A 126 1.21 7.48 8.59
CA ARG A 126 0.66 8.42 7.59
C ARG A 126 0.14 7.72 6.35
N LEU A 127 0.44 6.44 6.17
CA LEU A 127 -0.21 5.61 5.14
C LEU A 127 -1.74 5.63 5.35
N GLY A 128 -2.22 5.57 6.61
CA GLY A 128 -3.64 5.70 6.91
C GLY A 128 -4.28 7.02 6.43
N VAL A 129 -3.50 8.09 6.30
CA VAL A 129 -3.98 9.34 5.69
C VAL A 129 -4.18 9.18 4.19
N GLY A 130 -3.26 8.48 3.49
CA GLY A 130 -3.40 8.14 2.08
C GLY A 130 -4.63 7.27 1.82
N ILE A 131 -4.84 6.24 2.64
CA ILE A 131 -6.05 5.41 2.60
C ILE A 131 -7.32 6.26 2.77
N ALA A 132 -7.33 7.16 3.75
CA ALA A 132 -8.49 8.03 3.99
C ALA A 132 -8.76 9.01 2.83
N ARG A 133 -7.74 9.43 2.07
CA ARG A 133 -7.91 10.29 0.90
C ARG A 133 -8.61 9.58 -0.26
N THR A 134 -8.50 8.26 -0.35
CA THR A 134 -9.25 7.46 -1.32
C THR A 134 -10.70 7.18 -0.89
N GLY A 135 -11.11 7.70 0.30
CA GLY A 135 -12.48 7.66 0.80
C GLY A 135 -12.72 6.64 1.93
N ALA A 136 -11.77 5.76 2.21
CA ALA A 136 -11.93 4.77 3.28
C ALA A 136 -11.85 5.41 4.68
N TYR A 137 -12.66 4.89 5.59
CA TYR A 137 -12.72 5.33 6.99
C TYR A 137 -12.21 4.27 7.98
N THR A 138 -11.53 3.22 7.47
CA THR A 138 -11.00 2.11 8.28
C THR A 138 -12.07 1.45 9.16
N GLY A 139 -13.09 0.88 8.51
CA GLY A 139 -14.26 0.31 9.15
C GLY A 139 -13.98 -0.92 10.00
N HIS A 140 -14.92 -1.29 10.88
CA HIS A 140 -14.76 -2.43 11.80
C HIS A 140 -14.53 -3.77 11.09
N GLY A 141 -15.02 -3.94 9.88
CA GLY A 141 -14.87 -5.15 9.07
C GLY A 141 -13.61 -5.20 8.21
N SER A 142 -12.81 -4.13 8.24
CA SER A 142 -11.59 -3.94 7.45
C SER A 142 -10.38 -3.81 8.36
N GLY A 143 -9.20 -4.19 7.86
CA GLY A 143 -7.95 -4.08 8.58
C GLY A 143 -6.84 -3.50 7.72
N GLU A 144 -6.01 -2.63 8.31
CA GLU A 144 -4.84 -2.06 7.69
C GLU A 144 -3.58 -2.65 8.31
N VAL A 145 -2.84 -3.43 7.54
CA VAL A 145 -1.52 -3.92 7.95
C VAL A 145 -0.45 -3.06 7.29
N MET A 146 0.19 -2.23 8.09
CA MET A 146 1.21 -1.30 7.63
C MET A 146 2.55 -1.66 8.25
N ILE A 147 3.53 -1.96 7.41
CA ILE A 147 4.92 -2.22 7.84
C ILE A 147 5.87 -1.32 7.08
N GLY A 148 7.09 -1.15 7.58
CA GLY A 148 8.10 -0.40 6.83
C GLY A 148 9.49 -0.63 7.36
N PHE A 149 10.46 -0.26 6.53
CA PHE A 149 11.87 -0.36 6.86
C PHE A 149 12.67 0.78 6.21
N THR A 150 13.84 1.06 6.81
CA THR A 150 14.83 1.94 6.20
C THR A 150 16.10 1.15 5.87
N THR A 151 16.73 1.50 4.75
CA THR A 151 18.02 0.94 4.34
C THR A 151 19.21 1.75 4.85
N ALA A 152 18.97 2.92 5.50
CA ALA A 152 20.03 3.82 5.92
C ALA A 152 20.79 3.33 7.17
N ASN A 153 20.09 2.79 8.16
CA ASN A 153 20.67 2.32 9.41
C ASN A 153 20.86 0.79 9.40
N ARG A 154 21.75 0.31 8.53
CA ARG A 154 22.03 -1.13 8.43
C ARG A 154 22.73 -1.65 9.66
N VAL A 155 22.24 -2.75 10.20
CA VAL A 155 22.83 -3.48 11.30
C VAL A 155 23.56 -4.70 10.73
N PRO A 156 24.91 -4.69 10.70
CA PRO A 156 25.66 -5.86 10.26
C PRO A 156 25.38 -7.03 11.20
N THR A 157 25.05 -8.19 10.64
CA THR A 157 24.96 -9.44 11.39
C THR A 157 26.06 -10.37 10.87
N LYS A 158 26.99 -10.73 11.74
CA LYS A 158 27.94 -11.81 11.44
C LYS A 158 27.33 -13.15 11.91
N GLY A 159 26.68 -13.85 11.01
CA GLY A 159 26.01 -15.10 11.32
C GLY A 159 24.78 -14.92 12.26
N LEU A 160 24.39 -16.01 12.95
CA LEU A 160 23.30 -16.02 13.93
C LEU A 160 23.73 -15.49 15.32
N ARG A 161 25.01 -15.18 15.52
CA ARG A 161 25.52 -14.63 16.77
C ARG A 161 25.83 -13.15 16.57
N ARG A 162 25.18 -12.27 17.36
CA ARG A 162 25.59 -10.89 17.54
C ARG A 162 26.98 -10.92 18.20
N GLU A 163 28.01 -10.43 17.52
CA GLU A 163 29.21 -9.98 18.22
C GLU A 163 28.81 -8.73 19.04
N GLU A 164 29.22 -8.69 20.27
CA GLU A 164 28.86 -7.71 21.27
C GLU A 164 29.41 -6.32 20.89
N GLU A 165 28.62 -5.56 20.09
CA GLU A 165 28.77 -4.11 20.08
C GLU A 165 28.02 -3.57 21.29
N GLU A 166 28.73 -3.10 22.29
CA GLU A 166 28.13 -2.49 23.48
C GLU A 166 27.41 -1.18 23.16
N LEU A 167 27.84 -0.45 22.12
CA LEU A 167 27.27 0.83 21.70
C LEU A 167 27.16 0.89 20.16
N ARG A 168 26.09 1.52 19.69
CA ARG A 168 25.86 1.76 18.27
C ARG A 168 25.42 3.20 18.00
N THR A 169 25.98 3.80 16.95
CA THR A 169 25.55 5.11 16.46
C THR A 169 24.50 4.92 15.35
N LEU A 170 23.37 5.60 15.46
CA LEU A 170 22.34 5.68 14.44
C LEU A 170 22.26 7.12 13.92
N THR A 171 22.06 7.25 12.61
CA THR A 171 21.76 8.55 12.00
C THR A 171 20.26 8.76 11.98
N ALA A 172 19.82 9.97 12.32
CA ALA A 172 18.41 10.33 12.28
C ALA A 172 18.23 11.75 11.73
N ILE A 173 17.09 12.00 11.10
CA ILE A 173 16.71 13.36 10.71
C ILE A 173 16.22 14.16 11.92
N PRO A 174 16.36 15.49 11.91
CA PRO A 174 15.71 16.36 12.89
C PRO A 174 14.18 16.20 12.84
N GLU A 175 13.52 16.29 14.02
CA GLU A 175 12.06 16.15 14.12
C GLU A 175 11.29 17.17 13.28
N GLU A 176 11.83 18.37 13.13
CA GLU A 176 11.23 19.47 12.36
C GLU A 176 11.16 19.15 10.86
N THR A 177 12.03 18.26 10.39
CA THR A 177 12.11 17.87 8.96
C THR A 177 11.14 16.75 8.60
N ILE A 178 10.62 16.03 9.59
CA ILE A 178 9.85 14.78 9.38
C ILE A 178 8.53 15.01 8.60
N ASN A 179 8.00 16.24 8.63
CA ASN A 179 6.75 16.56 7.92
C ASN A 179 6.82 16.30 6.41
N ARG A 180 8.00 16.43 5.80
CA ARG A 180 8.19 16.09 4.38
C ARG A 180 7.97 14.60 4.14
N ALA A 181 8.50 13.76 5.03
CA ALA A 181 8.30 12.33 4.97
C ALA A 181 6.84 11.92 5.27
N PHE A 182 6.15 12.65 6.15
CA PHE A 182 4.74 12.43 6.42
C PHE A 182 3.87 12.69 5.19
N LEU A 183 4.09 13.83 4.52
CA LEU A 183 3.36 14.17 3.30
C LEU A 183 3.66 13.15 2.20
N ALA A 184 4.94 12.87 1.97
CA ALA A 184 5.39 11.91 0.95
C ALA A 184 4.78 10.51 1.15
N ALA A 185 4.72 10.01 2.39
CA ALA A 185 4.11 8.73 2.70
C ALA A 185 2.59 8.71 2.41
N ALA A 186 1.88 9.78 2.78
CA ALA A 186 0.44 9.88 2.54
C ALA A 186 0.12 9.96 1.04
N GLU A 187 0.89 10.73 0.27
CA GLU A 187 0.71 10.87 -1.18
C GLU A 187 1.08 9.59 -1.93
N ALA A 188 2.17 8.92 -1.53
CA ALA A 188 2.58 7.67 -2.15
C ALA A 188 1.57 6.54 -1.87
N GLU A 189 0.99 6.48 -0.67
CA GLU A 189 -0.05 5.50 -0.37
C GLU A 189 -1.31 5.71 -1.20
N GLU A 190 -1.80 6.96 -1.27
CA GLU A 190 -2.96 7.31 -2.08
C GLU A 190 -2.77 6.90 -3.54
N GLU A 191 -1.65 7.26 -4.14
CA GLU A 191 -1.34 6.93 -5.54
C GLU A 191 -1.14 5.42 -5.74
N ALA A 192 -0.46 4.72 -4.83
CA ALA A 192 -0.29 3.27 -4.92
C ALA A 192 -1.64 2.53 -4.92
N ILE A 193 -2.61 2.98 -4.10
CA ILE A 193 -3.97 2.43 -4.11
C ILE A 193 -4.63 2.66 -5.48
N LEU A 194 -4.56 3.87 -6.02
CA LEU A 194 -5.15 4.19 -7.32
C LEU A 194 -4.46 3.42 -8.45
N ASN A 195 -3.13 3.27 -8.41
CA ASN A 195 -2.37 2.48 -9.38
C ASN A 195 -2.77 1.00 -9.33
N SER A 196 -3.00 0.44 -8.15
CA SER A 196 -3.44 -0.95 -7.99
C SER A 196 -4.76 -1.26 -8.71
N MET A 197 -5.65 -0.26 -8.80
CA MET A 197 -6.92 -0.37 -9.48
C MET A 197 -6.79 -0.04 -10.97
N ALA A 198 -6.04 1.00 -11.32
CA ALA A 198 -5.88 1.45 -12.70
C ALA A 198 -5.09 0.46 -13.56
N ALA A 199 -4.12 -0.25 -12.97
CA ALA A 199 -3.33 -1.27 -13.65
C ALA A 199 -4.04 -2.63 -13.73
N ALA A 200 -5.11 -2.85 -12.95
CA ALA A 200 -5.86 -4.10 -12.98
C ALA A 200 -6.68 -4.22 -14.27
N GLY A 201 -6.62 -5.39 -14.89
CA GLY A 201 -7.40 -5.70 -16.08
C GLY A 201 -8.88 -5.96 -15.79
N GLU A 202 -9.67 -6.13 -16.83
CA GLU A 202 -11.06 -6.61 -16.73
C GLU A 202 -11.04 -8.09 -16.32
N THR A 203 -11.09 -8.35 -15.03
CA THR A 203 -11.16 -9.72 -14.51
C THR A 203 -12.43 -9.90 -13.69
N LEU A 204 -13.24 -10.87 -14.06
CA LEU A 204 -14.35 -11.33 -13.23
C LEU A 204 -13.76 -12.14 -12.07
N SER A 205 -13.61 -11.50 -10.91
CA SER A 205 -13.23 -12.22 -9.69
C SER A 205 -14.45 -12.95 -9.15
N LEU A 206 -14.43 -14.27 -9.19
CA LEU A 206 -15.47 -15.15 -8.62
C LEU A 206 -15.15 -15.57 -7.17
N ILE A 207 -14.14 -14.97 -6.55
CA ILE A 207 -13.71 -15.34 -5.20
C ILE A 207 -14.23 -14.29 -4.24
N HIS A 208 -15.32 -14.63 -3.57
CA HIS A 208 -15.70 -13.99 -2.32
C HIS A 208 -15.02 -14.75 -1.18
N ILE A 209 -14.07 -14.09 -0.50
CA ILE A 209 -13.52 -14.57 0.75
C ILE A 209 -14.27 -13.91 1.89
#